data_79e621c4d130d46a3c7a0e63b8a856d6
#
_entry.id   79e621c4d130d46a3c7a0e63b8a856d6
#
_cell.length_a   1.000
_cell.length_b   1.000
_cell.length_c   1.000
_cell.angle_alpha   90.00
_cell.angle_beta   90.00
_cell.angle_gamma   90.00
#
_symmetry.space_group_name_H-M   'P 1'
#
loop_
_entity.id
_entity.type
_entity.pdbx_description
1 polymer ?
#
loop_
_entity_poly.entity_id
_entity_poly.type
_entity_poly.pdbx_seq_one_letter_code
_entity_poly.pdbx_strand_id
1 'polypeptide(L)'
;MATKVLVPLLGEGVEEVTVTKWLKKEGESVNELEPLLEVNTDKVDTEIPAPASGTVLKILAEEGVPAKVGAVLAFIGKPGESVDSGVGGVQSLPTLEKKAEIPQRQETLTPPPTNKDIGFISPVVAKIAAEHGVNLQQVSGTGLNGRITKNDVLNFVESGKQQTTTVARPSSSVSPATPLMGDQLIKHTVIRKQIAEHMVMSKHTSPHVLTVMEADMSHVARHRSANKERFARDGVNLTFTAYFMMAIVAGLKAYPNVNSSWTDEGILVHKAVNIGMATSLDQEGLIVPVIKGADNLSLLAMARAVNDLANRARSKKLQADEVKGGTFTLTNHGVSGSLFAFPVINQPQCGILGVGAMQKRVVVIDDAIAIRPMVYLSFVFDHRILDGASADWFLMKVKETLENWA
;
A
#
# COMPACT_ATOMS: atom_id res chain seq x y z
N MET A 1 15.81 36.49 26.06
CA MET A 1 14.53 35.84 25.63
C MET A 1 14.83 34.43 25.25
N ALA A 2 14.07 33.44 25.74
CA ALA A 2 14.26 32.04 25.41
C ALA A 2 13.94 31.80 23.94
N THR A 3 14.84 31.12 23.22
CA THR A 3 14.70 30.75 21.82
C THR A 3 13.97 29.42 21.71
N LYS A 4 12.97 29.35 20.83
CA LYS A 4 12.20 28.12 20.58
C LYS A 4 12.97 27.22 19.61
N VAL A 5 13.09 25.95 19.95
CA VAL A 5 13.55 24.89 19.02
C VAL A 5 12.33 24.32 18.36
N LEU A 6 12.21 24.50 17.04
CA LEU A 6 11.08 24.04 16.24
C LEU A 6 11.49 22.84 15.39
N VAL A 7 10.53 21.98 15.05
CA VAL A 7 10.73 20.95 14.02
C VAL A 7 10.94 21.65 12.67
N PRO A 8 12.12 21.52 12.03
CA PRO A 8 12.38 22.12 10.72
C PRO A 8 11.69 21.36 9.60
N LEU A 9 11.59 21.98 8.42
CA LEU A 9 11.18 21.29 7.19
C LEU A 9 12.31 20.35 6.72
N LEU A 10 12.14 19.04 6.88
CA LEU A 10 13.14 18.01 6.58
C LEU A 10 12.99 17.40 5.16
N GLY A 11 12.23 18.01 4.26
CA GLY A 11 12.02 17.61 2.89
C GLY A 11 10.57 17.75 2.41
N GLU A 12 10.34 17.59 1.09
CA GLU A 12 8.98 17.63 0.53
C GLU A 12 8.17 16.39 0.99
N GLY A 13 7.03 16.63 1.61
CA GLY A 13 6.08 15.59 2.04
C GLY A 13 6.26 15.09 3.48
N VAL A 14 7.21 15.61 4.28
CA VAL A 14 7.34 15.29 5.71
C VAL A 14 6.46 16.22 6.51
N GLU A 15 5.33 15.72 7.03
CA GLU A 15 4.40 16.51 7.86
C GLU A 15 4.65 16.34 9.37
N GLU A 16 5.29 15.24 9.75
CA GLU A 16 5.53 14.89 11.15
C GLU A 16 6.84 14.09 11.31
N VAL A 17 7.51 14.24 12.47
CA VAL A 17 8.74 13.54 12.83
C VAL A 17 8.60 12.92 14.20
N THR A 18 9.27 11.80 14.47
CA THR A 18 9.30 11.19 15.81
C THR A 18 10.65 11.48 16.47
N VAL A 19 10.63 12.02 17.68
CA VAL A 19 11.87 12.23 18.45
C VAL A 19 12.42 10.87 18.87
N THR A 20 13.59 10.50 18.33
CA THR A 20 14.22 9.21 18.62
C THR A 20 15.04 9.30 19.91
N LYS A 21 15.83 10.37 20.07
CA LYS A 21 16.72 10.54 21.20
C LYS A 21 17.08 12.00 21.43
N TRP A 22 17.16 12.41 22.70
CA TRP A 22 17.75 13.68 23.09
C TRP A 22 19.25 13.51 23.34
N LEU A 23 20.08 14.30 22.65
CA LEU A 23 21.54 14.33 22.82
C LEU A 23 21.97 15.26 23.96
N LYS A 24 21.09 16.19 24.35
CA LYS A 24 21.29 17.13 25.47
C LYS A 24 20.09 17.05 26.43
N LYS A 25 20.39 17.18 27.73
CA LYS A 25 19.37 17.14 28.79
C LYS A 25 19.00 18.58 29.24
N GLU A 26 17.88 18.73 29.94
CA GLU A 26 17.52 19.96 30.59
C GLU A 26 18.62 20.42 31.56
N GLY A 27 19.03 21.68 31.48
CA GLY A 27 20.13 22.27 32.25
C GLY A 27 21.51 22.15 31.59
N GLU A 28 21.67 21.42 30.49
CA GLU A 28 22.94 21.34 29.77
C GLU A 28 23.13 22.53 28.80
N SER A 29 24.38 22.98 28.65
CA SER A 29 24.75 24.02 27.68
C SER A 29 24.90 23.44 26.27
N VAL A 30 24.45 24.20 25.28
CA VAL A 30 24.55 23.86 23.87
C VAL A 30 25.02 25.07 23.07
N ASN A 31 25.85 24.86 22.06
CA ASN A 31 26.28 25.89 21.13
C ASN A 31 25.36 25.93 19.92
N GLU A 32 25.31 27.08 19.25
CA GLU A 32 24.59 27.21 17.97
C GLU A 32 25.11 26.21 16.93
N LEU A 33 24.20 25.53 16.22
CA LEU A 33 24.46 24.44 15.25
C LEU A 33 24.99 23.12 15.88
N GLU A 34 25.10 23.01 17.21
CA GLU A 34 25.43 21.75 17.86
C GLU A 34 24.23 20.79 17.81
N PRO A 35 24.40 19.49 17.51
CA PRO A 35 23.31 18.52 17.51
C PRO A 35 22.60 18.46 18.87
N LEU A 36 21.28 18.67 18.87
CA LEU A 36 20.47 18.75 20.08
C LEU A 36 19.66 17.49 20.33
N LEU A 37 19.08 16.92 19.29
CA LEU A 37 18.28 15.71 19.31
C LEU A 37 18.31 15.00 17.94
N GLU A 38 18.03 13.70 17.96
CA GLU A 38 17.80 12.86 16.78
C GLU A 38 16.31 12.68 16.56
N VAL A 39 15.87 12.82 15.31
CA VAL A 39 14.48 12.56 14.89
C VAL A 39 14.46 11.56 13.76
N ASN A 40 13.46 10.70 13.77
CA ASN A 40 13.17 9.75 12.71
C ASN A 40 12.02 10.29 11.86
N THR A 41 12.22 10.30 10.55
CA THR A 41 11.16 10.44 9.56
C THR A 41 10.86 9.05 8.98
N ASP A 42 9.78 8.89 8.21
CA ASP A 42 9.45 7.61 7.54
C ASP A 42 10.55 7.10 6.57
N LYS A 43 11.60 7.91 6.32
CA LYS A 43 12.66 7.60 5.33
C LYS A 43 14.09 7.70 5.84
N VAL A 44 14.38 8.57 6.81
CA VAL A 44 15.77 8.85 7.25
C VAL A 44 15.78 9.35 8.69
N ASP A 45 16.80 8.92 9.46
CA ASP A 45 17.17 9.53 10.74
C ASP A 45 17.97 10.81 10.51
N THR A 46 17.60 11.89 11.17
CA THR A 46 18.25 13.20 11.01
C THR A 46 18.44 13.87 12.36
N GLU A 47 19.58 14.54 12.54
CA GLU A 47 19.85 15.35 13.73
C GLU A 47 19.28 16.77 13.56
N ILE A 48 18.64 17.30 14.61
CA ILE A 48 18.20 18.69 14.66
C ILE A 48 19.23 19.50 15.45
N PRO A 49 19.89 20.49 14.83
CA PRO A 49 20.84 21.35 15.50
C PRO A 49 20.15 22.44 16.34
N ALA A 50 20.84 22.90 17.36
CA ALA A 50 20.39 24.01 18.19
C ALA A 50 20.35 25.32 17.38
N PRO A 51 19.25 26.11 17.41
CA PRO A 51 19.11 27.36 16.67
C PRO A 51 19.85 28.54 17.31
N ALA A 52 20.35 28.38 18.53
CA ALA A 52 21.11 29.39 19.26
C ALA A 52 21.94 28.77 20.39
N SER A 53 23.02 29.44 20.79
CA SER A 53 23.81 29.07 21.96
C SER A 53 23.09 29.41 23.25
N GLY A 54 23.10 28.52 24.25
CA GLY A 54 22.45 28.73 25.54
C GLY A 54 22.36 27.46 26.37
N THR A 55 21.48 27.46 27.36
CA THR A 55 21.17 26.28 28.18
C THR A 55 19.78 25.76 27.78
N VAL A 56 19.62 24.46 27.68
CA VAL A 56 18.31 23.83 27.46
C VAL A 56 17.46 24.04 28.71
N LEU A 57 16.47 24.92 28.62
CA LEU A 57 15.64 25.33 29.75
C LEU A 57 14.53 24.31 30.02
N LYS A 58 13.87 23.83 28.98
CA LYS A 58 12.77 22.87 29.10
C LYS A 58 12.58 22.08 27.80
N ILE A 59 12.38 20.78 27.93
CA ILE A 59 12.02 19.87 26.87
C ILE A 59 10.49 19.68 26.90
N LEU A 60 9.81 19.84 25.75
CA LEU A 60 8.37 19.68 25.63
C LEU A 60 7.97 18.41 24.90
N ALA A 61 8.83 17.91 23.99
CA ALA A 61 8.59 16.70 23.25
C ALA A 61 9.38 15.53 23.86
N GLU A 62 8.69 14.53 24.35
CA GLU A 62 9.31 13.31 24.91
C GLU A 62 9.81 12.39 23.79
N GLU A 63 10.80 11.53 24.12
CA GLU A 63 11.30 10.50 23.19
C GLU A 63 10.17 9.51 22.82
N GLY A 64 10.09 9.16 21.54
CA GLY A 64 9.05 8.28 20.99
C GLY A 64 7.72 8.96 20.65
N VAL A 65 7.59 10.27 20.88
CA VAL A 65 6.36 11.01 20.58
C VAL A 65 6.46 11.71 19.22
N PRO A 66 5.47 11.54 18.32
CA PRO A 66 5.44 12.25 17.04
C PRO A 66 5.15 13.76 17.24
N ALA A 67 5.91 14.60 16.53
CA ALA A 67 5.77 16.04 16.53
C ALA A 67 5.61 16.58 15.11
N LYS A 68 4.63 17.45 14.87
CA LYS A 68 4.39 18.06 13.56
C LYS A 68 5.45 19.10 13.21
N VAL A 69 5.72 19.26 11.92
CA VAL A 69 6.58 20.33 11.41
C VAL A 69 6.10 21.69 11.96
N GLY A 70 7.03 22.47 12.50
CA GLY A 70 6.76 23.74 13.17
C GLY A 70 6.34 23.64 14.65
N ALA A 71 6.19 22.43 15.22
CA ALA A 71 5.94 22.25 16.65
C ALA A 71 7.18 22.65 17.48
N VAL A 72 6.95 23.14 18.71
CA VAL A 72 8.02 23.51 19.64
C VAL A 72 8.49 22.26 20.38
N LEU A 73 9.77 21.89 20.21
CA LEU A 73 10.40 20.72 20.85
C LEU A 73 11.01 21.08 22.21
N ALA A 74 11.68 22.23 22.31
CA ALA A 74 12.35 22.68 23.53
C ALA A 74 12.56 24.21 23.53
N PHE A 75 13.01 24.74 24.66
CA PHE A 75 13.45 26.13 24.82
C PHE A 75 14.92 26.18 25.22
N ILE A 76 15.68 27.08 24.57
CA ILE A 76 17.08 27.39 24.88
C ILE A 76 17.15 28.85 25.33
N GLY A 77 17.85 29.13 26.42
CA GLY A 77 17.99 30.47 26.96
C GLY A 77 19.08 30.59 28.01
N LYS A 78 19.10 31.70 28.80
CA LYS A 78 20.06 31.86 29.90
C LYS A 78 19.62 31.07 31.13
N PRO A 79 20.56 30.53 31.94
CA PRO A 79 20.22 29.80 33.16
C PRO A 79 19.35 30.68 34.09
N GLY A 80 18.17 30.17 34.48
CA GLY A 80 17.23 30.88 35.37
C GLY A 80 16.21 31.79 34.66
N GLU A 81 16.15 31.81 33.35
CA GLU A 81 15.13 32.52 32.58
C GLU A 81 13.81 31.73 32.62
N SER A 82 12.73 32.37 33.12
CA SER A 82 11.42 31.74 33.18
C SER A 82 10.82 31.60 31.79
N VAL A 83 10.46 30.38 31.42
CA VAL A 83 9.76 30.10 30.17
C VAL A 83 8.26 30.21 30.43
N ASP A 84 7.64 31.21 29.84
CA ASP A 84 6.17 31.33 29.88
C ASP A 84 5.57 30.23 29.02
N SER A 85 4.98 29.23 29.67
CA SER A 85 4.37 28.06 29.02
C SER A 85 3.00 28.43 28.44
N GLY A 86 2.96 29.47 27.61
CA GLY A 86 1.79 29.79 26.83
C GLY A 86 1.52 28.66 25.82
N VAL A 87 0.62 27.77 26.16
CA VAL A 87 0.02 26.80 25.24
C VAL A 87 -0.73 27.57 24.16
N GLY A 88 -0.03 27.92 23.08
CA GLY A 88 -0.60 28.56 21.91
C GLY A 88 -1.37 27.52 21.09
N GLY A 89 -2.67 27.44 21.33
CA GLY A 89 -3.60 26.69 20.50
C GLY A 89 -3.60 27.18 19.06
N VAL A 90 -3.84 26.26 18.18
CA VAL A 90 -4.08 26.38 16.75
C VAL A 90 -4.97 27.59 16.43
N GLN A 91 -4.44 28.60 15.75
CA GLN A 91 -5.26 29.65 15.13
C GLN A 91 -5.84 29.14 13.83
N SER A 92 -7.13 28.85 13.84
CA SER A 92 -7.97 28.71 12.65
C SER A 92 -8.43 30.12 12.19
N LEU A 93 -8.32 30.39 10.90
CA LEU A 93 -8.83 31.55 10.20
C LEU A 93 -10.37 31.61 10.20
N PRO A 94 -11.01 32.78 10.12
CA PRO A 94 -12.41 32.96 10.45
C PRO A 94 -13.35 32.52 9.32
N THR A 95 -14.32 31.69 9.65
CA THR A 95 -15.47 31.41 8.78
C THR A 95 -16.68 32.21 9.28
N LEU A 96 -17.32 32.88 8.37
CA LEU A 96 -18.51 33.71 8.53
C LEU A 96 -19.70 32.93 9.12
N GLU A 97 -20.37 33.58 10.07
CA GLU A 97 -21.58 33.13 10.76
C GLU A 97 -22.75 32.87 9.82
N LYS A 98 -23.51 31.80 10.09
CA LYS A 98 -24.97 31.81 9.96
C LYS A 98 -25.61 30.94 11.04
N LYS A 99 -26.37 31.63 11.85
CA LYS A 99 -27.18 31.22 12.98
C LYS A 99 -28.36 30.33 12.54
N ALA A 100 -28.53 29.18 13.17
CA ALA A 100 -29.84 28.51 13.27
C ALA A 100 -29.90 27.70 14.56
N GLU A 101 -30.86 28.02 15.41
CA GLU A 101 -31.21 27.38 16.66
C GLU A 101 -31.81 25.98 16.39
N ILE A 102 -31.42 24.98 17.20
CA ILE A 102 -32.13 23.72 17.33
C ILE A 102 -32.12 23.31 18.83
N PRO A 103 -33.25 22.77 19.39
CA PRO A 103 -33.50 22.69 20.81
C PRO A 103 -32.75 21.56 21.51
N GLN A 104 -32.45 21.82 22.75
CA GLN A 104 -31.82 20.91 23.71
C GLN A 104 -32.71 19.69 24.01
N ARG A 105 -32.13 18.51 23.81
CA ARG A 105 -32.62 17.26 24.38
C ARG A 105 -31.70 16.87 25.54
N GLN A 106 -32.22 16.91 26.75
CA GLN A 106 -31.57 16.44 27.96
C GLN A 106 -31.35 14.92 27.85
N GLU A 107 -30.09 14.49 27.80
CA GLU A 107 -29.71 13.13 28.11
C GLU A 107 -29.16 13.08 29.54
N THR A 108 -29.82 12.28 30.35
CA THR A 108 -29.44 11.96 31.70
C THR A 108 -28.13 11.22 31.75
N LEU A 109 -27.12 11.87 32.34
CA LEU A 109 -25.84 11.25 32.66
C LEU A 109 -25.99 10.26 33.79
N THR A 110 -25.79 8.97 33.49
CA THR A 110 -25.50 7.98 34.53
C THR A 110 -24.03 8.15 34.95
N PRO A 111 -23.73 8.13 36.26
CA PRO A 111 -22.34 8.31 36.74
C PRO A 111 -21.47 7.10 36.39
N PRO A 112 -20.14 7.31 36.16
CA PRO A 112 -19.23 6.21 35.90
C PRO A 112 -19.07 5.33 37.14
N PRO A 113 -18.75 4.02 36.95
CA PRO A 113 -18.60 3.09 38.06
C PRO A 113 -17.41 3.53 38.96
N THR A 114 -17.70 3.62 40.23
CA THR A 114 -16.74 3.93 41.31
C THR A 114 -15.54 2.95 41.29
N ASN A 115 -14.32 3.48 41.28
CA ASN A 115 -13.10 2.73 41.53
C ASN A 115 -13.25 1.90 42.83
N LYS A 116 -13.12 0.58 42.72
CA LYS A 116 -12.92 -0.27 43.90
C LYS A 116 -11.57 0.10 44.51
N ASP A 117 -11.59 0.59 45.75
CA ASP A 117 -10.39 0.77 46.55
C ASP A 117 -9.68 -0.57 46.66
N ILE A 118 -8.54 -0.69 45.95
CA ILE A 118 -7.66 -1.85 46.07
C ILE A 118 -6.89 -1.62 47.35
N GLY A 119 -7.29 -2.34 48.44
CA GLY A 119 -6.61 -2.27 49.73
C GLY A 119 -5.12 -2.55 49.63
N PHE A 120 -4.36 -2.37 50.72
CA PHE A 120 -2.91 -2.48 50.79
C PHE A 120 -2.36 -3.70 50.00
N ILE A 121 -1.61 -3.44 48.92
CA ILE A 121 -0.99 -4.44 48.04
C ILE A 121 0.42 -4.76 48.56
N SER A 122 0.74 -6.04 48.68
CA SER A 122 2.10 -6.49 49.07
C SER A 122 3.11 -6.13 47.95
N PRO A 123 4.33 -5.65 48.29
CA PRO A 123 5.38 -5.39 47.29
C PRO A 123 5.67 -6.56 46.34
N VAL A 124 5.53 -7.78 46.82
CA VAL A 124 5.71 -9.02 46.03
C VAL A 124 4.61 -9.16 44.98
N VAL A 125 3.35 -8.86 45.32
CA VAL A 125 2.22 -8.92 44.39
C VAL A 125 2.33 -7.83 43.33
N ALA A 126 2.76 -6.61 43.72
CA ALA A 126 2.99 -5.53 42.81
C ALA A 126 4.11 -5.84 41.78
N LYS A 127 5.20 -6.46 42.24
CA LYS A 127 6.32 -6.86 41.37
C LYS A 127 5.91 -7.94 40.36
N ILE A 128 5.20 -8.98 40.80
CA ILE A 128 4.73 -10.04 39.89
C ILE A 128 3.67 -9.50 38.88
N ALA A 129 2.78 -8.63 39.33
CA ALA A 129 1.82 -8.00 38.42
C ALA A 129 2.51 -7.13 37.36
N ALA A 130 3.57 -6.39 37.72
CA ALA A 130 4.38 -5.62 36.78
C ALA A 130 5.16 -6.51 35.80
N GLU A 131 5.77 -7.62 36.28
CA GLU A 131 6.49 -8.59 35.45
C GLU A 131 5.61 -9.26 34.39
N HIS A 132 4.33 -9.49 34.74
CA HIS A 132 3.37 -10.15 33.84
C HIS A 132 2.35 -9.21 33.18
N GLY A 133 2.48 -7.88 33.37
CA GLY A 133 1.58 -6.88 32.76
C GLY A 133 0.12 -6.99 33.23
N VAL A 134 -0.14 -7.49 34.43
CA VAL A 134 -1.48 -7.75 34.96
C VAL A 134 -2.06 -6.51 35.64
N ASN A 135 -3.25 -6.09 35.22
CA ASN A 135 -4.00 -5.04 35.90
C ASN A 135 -4.68 -5.59 37.14
N LEU A 136 -4.17 -5.22 38.33
CA LEU A 136 -4.67 -5.69 39.62
C LEU A 136 -6.12 -5.37 39.91
N GLN A 137 -6.74 -4.40 39.21
CA GLN A 137 -8.16 -4.10 39.33
C GLN A 137 -9.07 -5.21 38.75
N GLN A 138 -8.53 -6.07 37.91
CA GLN A 138 -9.22 -7.18 37.26
C GLN A 138 -9.03 -8.51 38.00
N VAL A 139 -8.15 -8.55 39.01
CA VAL A 139 -7.86 -9.75 39.80
C VAL A 139 -8.75 -9.79 41.04
N SER A 140 -9.51 -10.86 41.22
CA SER A 140 -10.29 -11.10 42.45
C SER A 140 -9.37 -11.64 43.55
N GLY A 141 -9.21 -10.87 44.65
CA GLY A 141 -8.38 -11.28 45.76
C GLY A 141 -9.08 -12.35 46.64
N THR A 142 -8.38 -13.45 46.93
CA THR A 142 -8.86 -14.52 47.80
C THR A 142 -8.31 -14.45 49.23
N GLY A 143 -7.44 -13.48 49.55
CA GLY A 143 -6.85 -13.28 50.87
C GLY A 143 -7.80 -12.61 51.87
N LEU A 144 -7.35 -12.53 53.15
CA LEU A 144 -8.12 -11.96 54.25
C LEU A 144 -8.62 -10.54 53.91
N ASN A 145 -9.91 -10.28 54.05
CA ASN A 145 -10.59 -9.04 53.66
C ASN A 145 -10.51 -8.71 52.16
N GLY A 146 -10.49 -9.70 51.27
CA GLY A 146 -10.48 -9.47 49.82
C GLY A 146 -9.10 -9.07 49.26
N ARG A 147 -8.02 -9.30 50.02
CA ARG A 147 -6.65 -8.96 49.60
C ARG A 147 -6.16 -9.84 48.46
N ILE A 148 -5.54 -9.21 47.46
CA ILE A 148 -4.93 -9.92 46.34
C ILE A 148 -3.63 -10.61 46.83
N THR A 149 -3.57 -11.92 46.59
CA THR A 149 -2.39 -12.74 46.96
C THR A 149 -1.56 -13.04 45.72
N LYS A 150 -0.31 -13.53 45.93
CA LYS A 150 0.57 -13.97 44.84
C LYS A 150 -0.10 -15.02 43.94
N ASN A 151 -0.82 -15.98 44.56
CA ASN A 151 -1.48 -17.04 43.81
C ASN A 151 -2.63 -16.53 42.94
N ASP A 152 -3.34 -15.48 43.36
CA ASP A 152 -4.43 -14.88 42.57
C ASP A 152 -3.89 -14.27 41.28
N VAL A 153 -2.73 -13.59 41.33
CA VAL A 153 -2.08 -13.03 40.16
C VAL A 153 -1.56 -14.12 39.23
N LEU A 154 -0.93 -15.17 39.76
CA LEU A 154 -0.44 -16.30 38.95
C LEU A 154 -1.61 -17.07 38.28
N ASN A 155 -2.67 -17.37 39.03
CA ASN A 155 -3.87 -18.00 38.48
C ASN A 155 -4.56 -17.13 37.39
N PHE A 156 -4.55 -15.82 37.55
CA PHE A 156 -5.05 -14.89 36.55
C PHE A 156 -4.20 -14.90 35.28
N VAL A 157 -2.86 -14.98 35.40
CA VAL A 157 -1.93 -15.13 34.27
C VAL A 157 -2.13 -16.45 33.53
N GLU A 158 -2.30 -17.57 34.27
CA GLU A 158 -2.56 -18.89 33.68
C GLU A 158 -3.95 -18.96 33.01
N SER A 159 -4.97 -18.36 33.61
CA SER A 159 -6.32 -18.26 33.03
C SER A 159 -6.36 -17.31 31.83
N GLY A 160 -5.55 -16.25 31.83
CA GLY A 160 -5.42 -15.27 30.75
C GLY A 160 -4.70 -15.80 29.50
N LYS A 161 -3.92 -16.88 29.61
CA LYS A 161 -3.32 -17.57 28.45
C LYS A 161 -4.36 -18.30 27.57
N GLN A 162 -5.60 -18.46 28.03
CA GLN A 162 -6.70 -19.04 27.24
C GLN A 162 -7.66 -18.01 26.62
N GLN A 163 -7.50 -16.74 26.91
CA GLN A 163 -8.21 -15.66 26.20
C GLN A 163 -7.21 -14.73 25.56
N THR A 164 -6.65 -15.13 24.43
CA THR A 164 -6.20 -14.17 23.42
C THR A 164 -7.43 -13.35 23.03
N THR A 165 -7.64 -12.24 23.71
CA THR A 165 -8.45 -11.16 23.16
C THR A 165 -7.75 -10.74 21.87
N THR A 166 -8.22 -11.28 20.77
CA THR A 166 -8.07 -10.67 19.47
C THR A 166 -8.48 -9.21 19.69
N VAL A 167 -7.51 -8.31 19.74
CA VAL A 167 -7.77 -6.89 19.60
C VAL A 167 -8.47 -6.77 18.26
N ALA A 168 -9.79 -6.66 18.27
CA ALA A 168 -10.58 -6.37 17.11
C ALA A 168 -10.02 -5.05 16.58
N ARG A 169 -9.20 -5.14 15.53
CA ARG A 169 -8.84 -4.01 14.67
C ARG A 169 -10.18 -3.30 14.39
N PRO A 170 -10.29 -1.99 14.58
CA PRO A 170 -11.53 -1.31 14.24
C PRO A 170 -11.80 -1.61 12.77
N SER A 171 -12.69 -2.55 12.52
CA SER A 171 -13.30 -2.75 11.22
C SER A 171 -14.05 -1.44 11.01
N SER A 172 -13.55 -0.62 10.10
CA SER A 172 -14.31 0.48 9.56
C SER A 172 -15.52 -0.15 8.88
N SER A 173 -16.57 -0.35 9.67
CA SER A 173 -17.87 -0.75 9.16
C SER A 173 -18.38 0.41 8.32
N VAL A 174 -18.12 0.35 7.02
CA VAL A 174 -18.90 1.15 6.08
C VAL A 174 -20.35 0.84 6.40
N SER A 175 -21.11 1.83 6.86
CA SER A 175 -22.53 1.66 7.13
C SER A 175 -23.19 1.05 5.89
N PRO A 176 -23.95 -0.04 6.02
CA PRO A 176 -24.61 -0.65 4.88
C PRO A 176 -25.50 0.40 4.20
N ALA A 177 -25.38 0.51 2.87
CA ALA A 177 -26.22 1.40 2.09
C ALA A 177 -27.68 1.07 2.37
N THR A 178 -28.45 2.05 2.83
CA THR A 178 -29.89 1.89 3.02
C THR A 178 -30.58 2.02 1.67
N PRO A 179 -31.28 0.98 1.17
CA PRO A 179 -31.97 1.07 -0.12
C PRO A 179 -33.01 2.19 -0.12
N LEU A 180 -33.06 2.95 -1.20
CA LEU A 180 -34.08 3.94 -1.45
C LEU A 180 -35.29 3.30 -2.15
N MET A 181 -36.43 3.98 -2.14
CA MET A 181 -37.65 3.51 -2.80
C MET A 181 -37.39 3.41 -4.33
N GLY A 182 -37.52 2.20 -4.87
CA GLY A 182 -37.25 1.92 -6.29
C GLY A 182 -35.88 1.27 -6.58
N ASP A 183 -35.00 1.11 -5.58
CA ASP A 183 -33.72 0.43 -5.75
C ASP A 183 -33.91 -1.08 -5.99
N GLN A 184 -33.11 -1.61 -6.89
CA GLN A 184 -33.05 -3.04 -7.20
C GLN A 184 -31.80 -3.67 -6.57
N LEU A 185 -31.97 -4.59 -5.64
CA LEU A 185 -30.87 -5.39 -5.09
C LEU A 185 -30.51 -6.56 -6.01
N ILE A 186 -29.34 -6.50 -6.64
CA ILE A 186 -28.77 -7.62 -7.42
C ILE A 186 -27.88 -8.45 -6.49
N LYS A 187 -28.31 -9.70 -6.23
CA LYS A 187 -27.53 -10.62 -5.37
C LYS A 187 -26.20 -11.01 -6.04
N HIS A 188 -25.13 -11.03 -5.26
CA HIS A 188 -23.83 -11.51 -5.76
C HIS A 188 -23.85 -13.01 -6.03
N THR A 189 -23.25 -13.44 -7.15
CA THR A 189 -22.93 -14.84 -7.39
C THR A 189 -21.73 -15.24 -6.52
N VAL A 190 -21.53 -16.56 -6.31
CA VAL A 190 -20.39 -17.10 -5.56
C VAL A 190 -19.07 -16.63 -6.18
N ILE A 191 -18.97 -16.69 -7.51
CA ILE A 191 -17.78 -16.25 -8.27
C ILE A 191 -17.52 -14.75 -8.03
N ARG A 192 -18.55 -13.90 -8.05
CA ARG A 192 -18.41 -12.47 -7.82
C ARG A 192 -17.87 -12.17 -6.42
N LYS A 193 -18.31 -12.92 -5.40
CA LYS A 193 -17.79 -12.78 -4.02
C LYS A 193 -16.32 -13.16 -3.94
N GLN A 194 -15.92 -14.29 -4.52
CA GLN A 194 -14.52 -14.73 -4.54
C GLN A 194 -13.62 -13.72 -5.24
N ILE A 195 -14.05 -13.17 -6.38
CA ILE A 195 -13.31 -12.10 -7.08
C ILE A 195 -13.16 -10.87 -6.17
N ALA A 196 -14.25 -10.44 -5.51
CA ALA A 196 -14.23 -9.27 -4.63
C ALA A 196 -13.26 -9.46 -3.45
N GLU A 197 -13.32 -10.61 -2.79
CA GLU A 197 -12.41 -10.98 -1.69
C GLU A 197 -10.94 -10.98 -2.15
N HIS A 198 -10.66 -11.59 -3.31
CA HIS A 198 -9.32 -11.62 -3.89
C HIS A 198 -8.79 -10.22 -4.25
N MET A 199 -9.63 -9.35 -4.83
CA MET A 199 -9.24 -7.99 -5.19
C MET A 199 -8.98 -7.11 -3.94
N VAL A 200 -9.84 -7.21 -2.93
CA VAL A 200 -9.65 -6.51 -1.66
C VAL A 200 -8.37 -7.00 -0.97
N MET A 201 -8.17 -8.31 -0.88
CA MET A 201 -6.96 -8.91 -0.32
C MET A 201 -5.72 -8.42 -1.06
N SER A 202 -5.72 -8.41 -2.39
CA SER A 202 -4.58 -7.94 -3.18
C SER A 202 -4.22 -6.48 -2.86
N LYS A 203 -5.21 -5.58 -2.77
CA LYS A 203 -4.98 -4.17 -2.45
C LYS A 203 -4.45 -3.93 -1.04
N HIS A 204 -4.81 -4.79 -0.09
CA HIS A 204 -4.27 -4.73 1.28
C HIS A 204 -2.91 -5.41 1.43
N THR A 205 -2.58 -6.38 0.56
CA THR A 205 -1.33 -7.15 0.66
C THR A 205 -0.15 -6.41 0.06
N SER A 206 -0.32 -5.81 -1.13
CA SER A 206 0.76 -5.20 -1.90
C SER A 206 0.60 -3.68 -1.98
N PRO A 207 1.63 -2.89 -1.64
CA PRO A 207 1.71 -1.48 -2.03
C PRO A 207 1.82 -1.36 -3.55
N HIS A 208 0.69 -1.09 -4.22
CA HIS A 208 0.63 -0.97 -5.67
C HIS A 208 1.20 0.36 -6.13
N VAL A 209 2.19 0.34 -7.00
CA VAL A 209 2.72 1.51 -7.70
C VAL A 209 2.54 1.32 -9.20
N LEU A 210 2.29 2.42 -9.91
CA LEU A 210 2.07 2.46 -11.35
C LEU A 210 3.20 3.22 -12.03
N THR A 211 3.79 2.62 -13.06
CA THR A 211 4.57 3.35 -14.07
C THR A 211 3.90 3.22 -15.43
N VAL A 212 3.99 4.26 -16.26
CA VAL A 212 3.34 4.31 -17.58
C VAL A 212 4.33 4.77 -18.63
N MET A 213 4.41 4.04 -19.74
CA MET A 213 5.16 4.44 -20.91
C MET A 213 4.30 4.41 -22.16
N GLU A 214 4.68 5.22 -23.12
CA GLU A 214 4.09 5.26 -24.45
C GLU A 214 4.96 4.47 -25.42
N ALA A 215 4.37 3.61 -26.26
CA ALA A 215 5.09 2.82 -27.25
C ALA A 215 4.57 3.05 -28.68
N ASP A 216 5.46 3.20 -29.64
CA ASP A 216 5.15 3.24 -31.07
C ASP A 216 4.96 1.81 -31.62
N MET A 217 3.75 1.54 -32.07
CA MET A 217 3.38 0.20 -32.60
C MET A 217 3.57 0.09 -34.12
N SER A 218 4.28 1.03 -34.76
CA SER A 218 4.41 1.06 -36.23
C SER A 218 5.05 -0.21 -36.80
N HIS A 219 6.12 -0.68 -36.16
CA HIS A 219 6.81 -1.91 -36.57
C HIS A 219 5.94 -3.14 -36.36
N VAL A 220 5.32 -3.29 -35.20
CA VAL A 220 4.39 -4.38 -34.91
C VAL A 220 3.19 -4.35 -35.86
N ALA A 221 2.62 -3.18 -36.12
CA ALA A 221 1.48 -3.05 -37.06
C ALA A 221 1.85 -3.47 -38.47
N ARG A 222 3.03 -3.07 -38.96
CA ARG A 222 3.58 -3.44 -40.25
C ARG A 222 3.82 -4.95 -40.33
N HIS A 223 4.54 -5.51 -39.38
CA HIS A 223 4.81 -6.96 -39.30
C HIS A 223 3.51 -7.77 -39.26
N ARG A 224 2.56 -7.35 -38.41
CA ARG A 224 1.24 -7.99 -38.31
C ARG A 224 0.50 -7.96 -39.64
N SER A 225 0.47 -6.82 -40.32
CA SER A 225 -0.20 -6.66 -41.62
C SER A 225 0.39 -7.58 -42.67
N ALA A 226 1.72 -7.69 -42.74
CA ALA A 226 2.42 -8.54 -43.69
C ALA A 226 2.23 -10.06 -43.43
N ASN A 227 2.04 -10.46 -42.16
CA ASN A 227 1.98 -11.86 -41.76
C ASN A 227 0.56 -12.38 -41.46
N LYS A 228 -0.46 -11.52 -41.38
CA LYS A 228 -1.82 -11.90 -40.98
C LYS A 228 -2.41 -13.02 -41.86
N GLU A 229 -2.24 -12.94 -43.16
CA GLU A 229 -2.76 -13.97 -44.08
C GLU A 229 -2.01 -15.30 -43.95
N ARG A 230 -0.70 -15.27 -43.76
CA ARG A 230 0.10 -16.47 -43.50
C ARG A 230 -0.37 -17.19 -42.26
N PHE A 231 -0.55 -16.47 -41.14
CA PHE A 231 -1.06 -17.03 -39.88
C PHE A 231 -2.49 -17.57 -40.03
N ALA A 232 -3.34 -16.88 -40.82
CA ALA A 232 -4.70 -17.32 -41.07
C ALA A 232 -4.75 -18.67 -41.83
N ARG A 233 -3.80 -18.95 -42.76
CA ARG A 233 -3.65 -20.25 -43.42
C ARG A 233 -3.34 -21.37 -42.42
N ASP A 234 -2.63 -21.04 -41.34
CA ASP A 234 -2.34 -21.97 -40.23
C ASP A 234 -3.49 -22.05 -39.19
N GLY A 235 -4.65 -21.45 -39.50
CA GLY A 235 -5.82 -21.41 -38.61
C GLY A 235 -5.67 -20.48 -37.42
N VAL A 236 -4.71 -19.53 -37.43
CA VAL A 236 -4.39 -18.64 -36.30
C VAL A 236 -4.71 -17.17 -36.63
N ASN A 237 -5.49 -16.53 -35.80
CA ASN A 237 -5.68 -15.08 -35.87
C ASN A 237 -4.55 -14.34 -35.16
N LEU A 238 -3.68 -13.68 -35.94
CA LEU A 238 -2.56 -12.90 -35.37
C LEU A 238 -3.08 -11.58 -34.80
N THR A 239 -3.27 -11.55 -33.47
CA THR A 239 -3.71 -10.39 -32.72
C THR A 239 -2.52 -9.61 -32.13
N PHE A 240 -2.71 -8.34 -31.76
CA PHE A 240 -1.69 -7.56 -31.06
C PHE A 240 -1.33 -8.16 -29.70
N THR A 241 -2.25 -8.88 -29.06
CA THR A 241 -2.02 -9.55 -27.76
C THR A 241 -0.81 -10.50 -27.82
N ALA A 242 -0.63 -11.24 -28.93
CA ALA A 242 0.53 -12.12 -29.07
C ALA A 242 1.86 -11.36 -29.05
N TYR A 243 1.91 -10.16 -29.63
CA TYR A 243 3.11 -9.31 -29.60
C TYR A 243 3.37 -8.75 -28.19
N PHE A 244 2.34 -8.31 -27.48
CA PHE A 244 2.49 -7.88 -26.08
C PHE A 244 2.99 -9.02 -25.20
N MET A 245 2.49 -10.24 -25.38
CA MET A 245 2.97 -11.43 -24.67
C MET A 245 4.47 -11.68 -24.93
N MET A 246 4.89 -11.62 -26.19
CA MET A 246 6.31 -11.80 -26.57
C MET A 246 7.19 -10.68 -25.97
N ALA A 247 6.71 -9.45 -25.96
CA ALA A 247 7.43 -8.33 -25.36
C ALA A 247 7.55 -8.47 -23.84
N ILE A 248 6.50 -8.94 -23.15
CA ILE A 248 6.55 -9.27 -21.72
C ILE A 248 7.60 -10.37 -21.48
N VAL A 249 7.61 -11.44 -22.28
CA VAL A 249 8.62 -12.51 -22.17
C VAL A 249 10.03 -11.94 -22.28
N ALA A 250 10.29 -11.03 -23.24
CA ALA A 250 11.58 -10.38 -23.37
C ALA A 250 11.94 -9.54 -22.15
N GLY A 251 10.97 -8.81 -21.59
CA GLY A 251 11.14 -8.04 -20.35
C GLY A 251 11.45 -8.93 -19.16
N LEU A 252 10.68 -10.00 -18.94
CA LEU A 252 10.87 -10.93 -17.82
C LEU A 252 12.20 -11.69 -17.90
N LYS A 253 12.70 -11.99 -19.10
CA LYS A 253 14.05 -12.58 -19.31
C LYS A 253 15.17 -11.59 -18.98
N ALA A 254 15.00 -10.31 -19.31
CA ALA A 254 15.98 -9.27 -19.02
C ALA A 254 15.98 -8.87 -17.53
N TYR A 255 14.81 -8.89 -16.89
CA TYR A 255 14.63 -8.49 -15.50
C TYR A 255 13.88 -9.57 -14.69
N PRO A 256 14.55 -10.68 -14.31
CA PRO A 256 13.94 -11.84 -13.69
C PRO A 256 13.21 -11.56 -12.38
N ASN A 257 13.62 -10.54 -11.62
CA ASN A 257 12.98 -10.14 -10.36
C ASN A 257 11.52 -9.69 -10.54
N VAL A 258 11.13 -9.28 -11.75
CA VAL A 258 9.74 -8.97 -12.08
C VAL A 258 8.87 -10.24 -12.15
N ASN A 259 9.49 -11.39 -12.45
CA ASN A 259 8.82 -12.69 -12.47
C ASN A 259 8.91 -13.37 -11.10
N SER A 260 8.36 -12.74 -10.06
CA SER A 260 8.53 -13.20 -8.67
C SER A 260 7.28 -13.03 -7.82
N SER A 261 7.36 -13.53 -6.60
CA SER A 261 6.35 -13.40 -5.55
C SER A 261 7.02 -13.02 -4.23
N TRP A 262 6.34 -12.22 -3.43
CA TRP A 262 6.75 -11.91 -2.05
C TRP A 262 6.40 -13.08 -1.14
N THR A 263 7.35 -13.50 -0.28
CA THR A 263 7.14 -14.46 0.81
C THR A 263 7.72 -13.90 2.10
N ASP A 264 7.34 -14.46 3.23
CA ASP A 264 7.87 -14.03 4.54
C ASP A 264 9.38 -14.30 4.68
N GLU A 265 9.93 -15.26 3.91
CA GLU A 265 11.34 -15.61 3.91
C GLU A 265 12.17 -14.80 2.90
N GLY A 266 11.51 -14.14 1.91
CA GLY A 266 12.18 -13.38 0.87
C GLY A 266 11.42 -13.31 -0.45
N ILE A 267 12.11 -12.88 -1.51
CA ILE A 267 11.55 -12.79 -2.86
C ILE A 267 11.76 -14.12 -3.59
N LEU A 268 10.65 -14.81 -3.91
CA LEU A 268 10.67 -16.05 -4.69
C LEU A 268 10.68 -15.73 -6.19
N VAL A 269 11.84 -15.82 -6.83
CA VAL A 269 11.97 -15.61 -8.28
C VAL A 269 11.59 -16.90 -9.02
N HIS A 270 10.61 -16.81 -9.91
CA HIS A 270 10.12 -17.96 -10.71
C HIS A 270 11.00 -18.20 -11.93
N LYS A 271 11.42 -19.45 -12.13
CA LYS A 271 12.16 -19.86 -13.34
C LYS A 271 11.24 -20.00 -14.56
N ALA A 272 10.02 -20.51 -14.34
CA ALA A 272 9.02 -20.64 -15.39
C ALA A 272 8.37 -19.28 -15.66
N VAL A 273 8.16 -18.95 -16.93
CA VAL A 273 7.42 -17.74 -17.34
C VAL A 273 6.01 -18.18 -17.75
N ASN A 274 5.06 -17.99 -16.85
CA ASN A 274 3.65 -18.35 -17.05
C ASN A 274 2.81 -17.05 -17.05
N ILE A 275 2.31 -16.65 -18.23
CA ILE A 275 1.63 -15.36 -18.35
C ILE A 275 0.12 -15.55 -18.34
N GLY A 276 -0.54 -14.99 -17.34
CA GLY A 276 -2.00 -14.85 -17.28
C GLY A 276 -2.49 -13.82 -18.29
N MET A 277 -3.56 -14.14 -18.99
CA MET A 277 -4.22 -13.26 -19.95
C MET A 277 -5.62 -12.92 -19.49
N ALA A 278 -5.83 -11.70 -19.01
CA ALA A 278 -7.15 -11.24 -18.60
C ALA A 278 -8.13 -11.26 -19.77
N THR A 279 -9.15 -12.09 -19.68
CA THR A 279 -10.15 -12.32 -20.72
C THR A 279 -11.53 -11.98 -20.19
N SER A 280 -12.24 -11.07 -20.86
CA SER A 280 -13.60 -10.69 -20.50
C SER A 280 -14.58 -11.84 -20.83
N LEU A 281 -15.51 -12.07 -19.91
CA LEU A 281 -16.68 -12.95 -20.05
C LEU A 281 -17.96 -12.11 -20.15
N ASP A 282 -17.89 -10.95 -20.77
CA ASP A 282 -18.97 -9.97 -20.92
C ASP A 282 -19.56 -9.57 -19.54
N GLN A 283 -20.85 -9.84 -19.30
CA GLN A 283 -21.51 -9.45 -18.04
C GLN A 283 -21.11 -10.32 -16.82
N GLU A 284 -20.51 -11.49 -17.04
CA GLU A 284 -20.16 -12.42 -15.95
C GLU A 284 -18.86 -12.04 -15.24
N GLY A 285 -18.05 -11.17 -15.85
CA GLY A 285 -16.80 -10.67 -15.26
C GLY A 285 -15.56 -10.99 -16.09
N LEU A 286 -14.46 -11.33 -15.39
CA LEU A 286 -13.14 -11.54 -16.00
C LEU A 286 -12.56 -12.87 -15.50
N ILE A 287 -11.92 -13.61 -16.39
CA ILE A 287 -11.13 -14.80 -16.06
C ILE A 287 -9.70 -14.63 -16.59
N VAL A 288 -8.72 -15.25 -15.95
CA VAL A 288 -7.30 -15.10 -16.30
C VAL A 288 -6.71 -16.47 -16.65
N PRO A 289 -6.94 -16.99 -17.87
CA PRO A 289 -6.24 -18.19 -18.32
C PRO A 289 -4.74 -17.93 -18.45
N VAL A 290 -3.93 -18.98 -18.21
CA VAL A 290 -2.48 -18.92 -18.11
C VAL A 290 -1.81 -19.64 -19.27
N ILE A 291 -0.96 -18.94 -20.00
CA ILE A 291 -0.06 -19.51 -21.00
C ILE A 291 1.20 -19.98 -20.27
N LYS A 292 1.32 -21.28 -20.05
CA LYS A 292 2.45 -21.89 -19.35
C LYS A 292 3.67 -21.99 -20.27
N GLY A 293 4.87 -21.76 -19.72
CA GLY A 293 6.14 -21.81 -20.46
C GLY A 293 6.18 -20.84 -21.64
N ALA A 294 5.65 -19.65 -21.48
CA ALA A 294 5.50 -18.62 -22.51
C ALA A 294 6.84 -18.24 -23.17
N ASP A 295 7.94 -18.39 -22.44
CA ASP A 295 9.31 -18.10 -22.86
C ASP A 295 9.88 -19.09 -23.90
N ASN A 296 9.24 -20.24 -24.10
CA ASN A 296 9.61 -21.28 -25.07
C ASN A 296 8.76 -21.20 -26.35
N LEU A 297 7.82 -20.26 -26.44
CA LEU A 297 6.90 -20.17 -27.57
C LEU A 297 7.41 -19.24 -28.66
N SER A 298 7.31 -19.65 -29.92
CA SER A 298 7.43 -18.77 -31.08
C SER A 298 6.20 -17.85 -31.16
N LEU A 299 6.25 -16.77 -31.95
CA LEU A 299 5.10 -15.89 -32.16
C LEU A 299 3.87 -16.65 -32.68
N LEU A 300 4.06 -17.64 -33.57
CA LEU A 300 2.97 -18.46 -34.09
C LEU A 300 2.34 -19.32 -32.97
N ALA A 301 3.17 -19.96 -32.15
CA ALA A 301 2.71 -20.78 -31.03
C ALA A 301 2.01 -19.93 -29.98
N MET A 302 2.57 -18.74 -29.67
CA MET A 302 1.96 -17.75 -28.75
C MET A 302 0.60 -17.28 -29.28
N ALA A 303 0.50 -16.91 -30.55
CA ALA A 303 -0.77 -16.47 -31.14
C ALA A 303 -1.82 -17.60 -31.12
N ARG A 304 -1.41 -18.87 -31.36
CA ARG A 304 -2.29 -20.03 -31.24
C ARG A 304 -2.80 -20.24 -29.83
N ALA A 305 -1.92 -20.15 -28.83
CA ALA A 305 -2.28 -20.28 -27.41
C ALA A 305 -3.24 -19.15 -26.97
N VAL A 306 -2.96 -17.90 -27.36
CA VAL A 306 -3.84 -16.73 -27.11
C VAL A 306 -5.23 -16.96 -27.70
N ASN A 307 -5.33 -17.43 -28.97
CA ASN A 307 -6.62 -17.68 -29.62
C ASN A 307 -7.39 -18.83 -28.94
N ASP A 308 -6.72 -19.93 -28.66
CA ASP A 308 -7.33 -21.11 -28.05
C ASP A 308 -7.89 -20.77 -26.66
N LEU A 309 -7.05 -20.26 -25.77
CA LEU A 309 -7.47 -19.94 -24.41
C LEU A 309 -8.57 -18.88 -24.38
N ALA A 310 -8.48 -17.82 -25.21
CA ALA A 310 -9.52 -16.80 -25.29
C ALA A 310 -10.88 -17.36 -25.76
N ASN A 311 -10.88 -18.25 -26.74
CA ASN A 311 -12.09 -18.88 -27.27
C ASN A 311 -12.70 -19.87 -26.25
N ARG A 312 -11.87 -20.70 -25.60
CA ARG A 312 -12.32 -21.60 -24.54
C ARG A 312 -12.78 -20.88 -23.29
N ALA A 313 -12.16 -19.74 -22.94
CA ALA A 313 -12.63 -18.90 -21.86
C ALA A 313 -14.08 -18.42 -22.11
N ARG A 314 -14.34 -17.81 -23.28
CA ARG A 314 -15.67 -17.30 -23.63
C ARG A 314 -16.71 -18.41 -23.76
N SER A 315 -16.31 -19.59 -24.22
CA SER A 315 -17.20 -20.76 -24.30
C SER A 315 -17.28 -21.59 -23.01
N LYS A 316 -16.68 -21.13 -21.90
CA LYS A 316 -16.66 -21.78 -20.57
C LYS A 316 -16.08 -23.22 -20.61
N LYS A 317 -15.07 -23.44 -21.45
CA LYS A 317 -14.42 -24.75 -21.68
C LYS A 317 -12.99 -24.82 -21.15
N LEU A 318 -12.59 -23.85 -20.28
CA LEU A 318 -11.29 -23.90 -19.63
C LEU A 318 -11.25 -25.01 -18.58
N GLN A 319 -10.08 -25.65 -18.45
CA GLN A 319 -9.80 -26.59 -17.37
C GLN A 319 -9.37 -25.83 -16.11
N ALA A 320 -9.59 -26.43 -14.94
CA ALA A 320 -9.30 -25.76 -13.66
C ALA A 320 -7.80 -25.45 -13.43
N ASP A 321 -6.89 -26.19 -14.06
CA ASP A 321 -5.44 -25.98 -13.99
C ASP A 321 -4.95 -24.89 -14.96
N GLU A 322 -5.76 -24.51 -15.95
CA GLU A 322 -5.42 -23.49 -16.93
C GLU A 322 -5.58 -22.05 -16.39
N VAL A 323 -6.18 -21.89 -15.23
CA VAL A 323 -6.31 -20.58 -14.53
C VAL A 323 -5.40 -20.48 -13.31
N LYS A 324 -4.48 -21.44 -13.14
CA LYS A 324 -3.56 -21.52 -12.00
C LYS A 324 -2.10 -21.46 -12.43
N GLY A 325 -1.23 -21.04 -11.50
CA GLY A 325 0.22 -21.06 -11.70
C GLY A 325 0.75 -19.95 -12.62
N GLY A 326 -0.02 -18.87 -12.82
CA GLY A 326 0.47 -17.68 -13.50
C GLY A 326 1.49 -16.94 -12.64
N THR A 327 2.59 -16.48 -13.26
CA THR A 327 3.67 -15.74 -12.58
C THR A 327 3.69 -14.25 -12.92
N PHE A 328 3.00 -13.87 -13.98
CA PHE A 328 2.79 -12.48 -14.42
C PHE A 328 1.44 -12.38 -15.14
N THR A 329 0.84 -11.19 -15.19
CA THR A 329 -0.47 -11.01 -15.86
C THR A 329 -0.43 -9.90 -16.90
N LEU A 330 -1.07 -10.13 -18.06
CA LEU A 330 -1.42 -9.11 -19.04
C LEU A 330 -2.92 -8.83 -18.99
N THR A 331 -3.30 -7.56 -18.94
CA THR A 331 -4.68 -7.11 -19.17
C THR A 331 -4.74 -6.12 -20.32
N ASN A 332 -5.64 -6.36 -21.28
CA ASN A 332 -5.85 -5.47 -22.42
C ASN A 332 -7.25 -4.84 -22.31
N HIS A 333 -7.29 -3.60 -21.83
CA HIS A 333 -8.51 -2.80 -21.70
C HIS A 333 -8.70 -1.83 -22.88
N GLY A 334 -7.72 -1.77 -23.79
CA GLY A 334 -7.79 -0.89 -24.97
C GLY A 334 -8.92 -1.23 -25.95
N VAL A 335 -9.42 -2.47 -25.90
CA VAL A 335 -10.59 -2.92 -26.70
C VAL A 335 -11.84 -2.06 -26.36
N SER A 336 -11.96 -1.59 -25.12
CA SER A 336 -13.06 -0.72 -24.67
C SER A 336 -12.79 0.76 -24.91
N GLY A 337 -11.66 1.14 -25.55
CA GLY A 337 -11.28 2.52 -25.81
C GLY A 337 -10.55 3.23 -24.67
N SER A 338 -10.30 2.55 -23.54
CA SER A 338 -9.55 3.11 -22.42
C SER A 338 -8.08 3.32 -22.79
N LEU A 339 -7.52 4.51 -22.49
CA LEU A 339 -6.15 4.86 -22.84
C LEU A 339 -5.11 4.15 -21.94
N PHE A 340 -5.29 4.21 -20.64
CA PHE A 340 -4.47 3.50 -19.65
C PHE A 340 -5.31 3.19 -18.41
N ALA A 341 -4.87 2.27 -17.60
CA ALA A 341 -5.55 1.86 -16.38
C ALA A 341 -4.54 1.55 -15.28
N PHE A 342 -5.02 1.50 -14.05
CA PHE A 342 -4.31 1.04 -12.87
C PHE A 342 -4.90 -0.32 -12.43
N PRO A 343 -4.53 -1.43 -13.09
CA PRO A 343 -5.07 -2.75 -12.76
C PRO A 343 -4.62 -3.21 -11.37
N VAL A 344 -5.43 -4.04 -10.73
CA VAL A 344 -5.08 -4.68 -9.45
C VAL A 344 -4.20 -5.90 -9.73
N ILE A 345 -3.12 -6.06 -8.97
CA ILE A 345 -2.20 -7.19 -9.09
C ILE A 345 -2.94 -8.50 -8.79
N ASN A 346 -2.71 -9.51 -9.62
CA ASN A 346 -3.23 -10.86 -9.42
C ASN A 346 -2.29 -11.63 -8.47
N GLN A 347 -2.58 -11.59 -7.17
CA GLN A 347 -1.74 -12.22 -6.15
C GLN A 347 -1.51 -13.72 -6.44
N PRO A 348 -0.31 -14.25 -6.13
CA PRO A 348 0.84 -13.64 -5.43
C PRO A 348 1.90 -13.04 -6.38
N GLN A 349 1.53 -12.63 -7.59
CA GLN A 349 2.44 -12.10 -8.60
C GLN A 349 3.03 -10.75 -8.21
N CYS A 350 4.25 -10.47 -8.68
CA CYS A 350 4.91 -9.18 -8.51
C CYS A 350 4.19 -8.04 -9.22
N GLY A 351 3.58 -8.31 -10.39
CA GLY A 351 2.97 -7.23 -11.17
C GLY A 351 2.05 -7.67 -12.31
N ILE A 352 1.44 -6.67 -12.91
CA ILE A 352 0.49 -6.79 -14.01
C ILE A 352 0.72 -5.69 -15.04
N LEU A 353 0.77 -6.04 -16.32
CA LEU A 353 0.85 -5.09 -17.42
C LEU A 353 -0.54 -4.80 -18.00
N GLY A 354 -0.96 -3.54 -17.97
CA GLY A 354 -2.14 -3.03 -18.66
C GLY A 354 -1.77 -2.46 -20.02
N VAL A 355 -2.56 -2.80 -21.04
CA VAL A 355 -2.42 -2.26 -22.40
C VAL A 355 -3.66 -1.47 -22.76
N GLY A 356 -3.44 -0.21 -23.14
CA GLY A 356 -4.49 0.72 -23.52
C GLY A 356 -4.92 0.62 -24.99
N ALA A 357 -5.83 1.51 -25.37
CA ALA A 357 -6.27 1.63 -26.75
C ALA A 357 -5.13 2.14 -27.65
N MET A 358 -4.90 1.44 -28.75
CA MET A 358 -3.96 1.91 -29.77
C MET A 358 -4.64 2.98 -30.62
N GLN A 359 -4.05 4.17 -30.68
CA GLN A 359 -4.57 5.32 -31.41
C GLN A 359 -3.50 5.92 -32.32
N LYS A 360 -3.90 6.42 -33.50
CA LYS A 360 -3.02 7.25 -34.30
C LYS A 360 -2.88 8.61 -33.62
N ARG A 361 -1.64 8.98 -33.31
CA ARG A 361 -1.33 10.25 -32.60
C ARG A 361 -0.21 10.99 -33.35
N VAL A 362 -0.22 12.31 -33.21
CA VAL A 362 0.87 13.16 -33.65
C VAL A 362 1.98 13.06 -32.62
N VAL A 363 3.16 12.70 -33.06
CA VAL A 363 4.38 12.58 -32.23
C VAL A 363 5.53 13.29 -32.94
N VAL A 364 6.55 13.65 -32.18
CA VAL A 364 7.80 14.21 -32.72
C VAL A 364 8.81 13.08 -32.86
N ILE A 365 9.36 12.90 -34.06
CA ILE A 365 10.43 11.95 -34.40
C ILE A 365 11.48 12.70 -35.21
N ASP A 366 12.72 12.71 -34.75
CA ASP A 366 13.84 13.41 -35.36
C ASP A 366 13.49 14.88 -35.72
N ASP A 367 12.90 15.59 -34.76
CA ASP A 367 12.40 16.98 -34.87
C ASP A 367 11.31 17.21 -35.93
N ALA A 368 10.71 16.14 -36.49
CA ALA A 368 9.62 16.21 -37.43
C ALA A 368 8.31 15.71 -36.83
N ILE A 369 7.17 16.34 -37.27
CA ILE A 369 5.84 15.86 -36.90
C ILE A 369 5.53 14.59 -37.68
N ALA A 370 5.20 13.51 -36.96
CA ALA A 370 4.82 12.24 -37.56
C ALA A 370 3.49 11.72 -36.95
N ILE A 371 2.72 10.96 -37.73
CA ILE A 371 1.54 10.25 -37.26
C ILE A 371 1.95 8.79 -37.02
N ARG A 372 1.80 8.32 -35.77
CA ARG A 372 2.14 6.97 -35.36
C ARG A 372 0.99 6.28 -34.61
N PRO A 373 0.84 4.95 -34.74
CA PRO A 373 -0.05 4.17 -33.87
C PRO A 373 0.62 4.01 -32.52
N MET A 374 0.13 4.76 -31.54
CA MET A 374 0.67 4.80 -30.18
C MET A 374 -0.20 4.00 -29.21
N VAL A 375 0.42 3.39 -28.21
CA VAL A 375 -0.26 2.67 -27.14
C VAL A 375 0.37 3.05 -25.80
N TYR A 376 -0.46 3.18 -24.75
CA TYR A 376 0.04 3.27 -23.38
C TYR A 376 0.21 1.88 -22.80
N LEU A 377 1.35 1.66 -22.16
CA LEU A 377 1.71 0.49 -21.37
C LEU A 377 1.72 0.90 -19.91
N SER A 378 0.86 0.31 -19.10
CA SER A 378 0.69 0.61 -17.68
C SER A 378 1.20 -0.58 -16.87
N PHE A 379 2.34 -0.46 -16.20
CA PHE A 379 2.87 -1.51 -15.36
C PHE A 379 2.57 -1.21 -13.89
N VAL A 380 1.76 -2.06 -13.24
CA VAL A 380 1.51 -2.00 -11.81
C VAL A 380 2.28 -3.10 -11.14
N PHE A 381 3.01 -2.75 -10.09
CA PHE A 381 3.91 -3.66 -9.39
C PHE A 381 3.82 -3.53 -7.86
N ASP A 382 4.27 -4.57 -7.19
CA ASP A 382 4.39 -4.62 -5.73
C ASP A 382 5.69 -3.90 -5.31
N HIS A 383 5.56 -2.75 -4.64
CA HIS A 383 6.70 -1.93 -4.24
C HIS A 383 7.55 -2.56 -3.12
N ARG A 384 7.12 -3.68 -2.55
CA ARG A 384 7.97 -4.49 -1.64
C ARG A 384 9.03 -5.28 -2.39
N ILE A 385 8.78 -5.56 -3.69
CA ILE A 385 9.66 -6.38 -4.55
C ILE A 385 10.51 -5.50 -5.47
N LEU A 386 9.92 -4.47 -6.07
CA LEU A 386 10.57 -3.59 -7.04
C LEU A 386 10.52 -2.14 -6.57
N ASP A 387 11.56 -1.41 -6.88
CA ASP A 387 11.59 0.06 -6.84
C ASP A 387 11.17 0.65 -8.20
N GLY A 388 11.03 1.98 -8.26
CA GLY A 388 10.64 2.68 -9.49
C GLY A 388 11.60 2.42 -10.65
N ALA A 389 12.91 2.46 -10.42
CA ALA A 389 13.92 2.26 -11.46
C ALA A 389 13.88 0.85 -12.06
N SER A 390 13.77 -0.17 -11.22
CA SER A 390 13.67 -1.57 -11.64
C SER A 390 12.41 -1.83 -12.47
N ALA A 391 11.28 -1.21 -12.06
CA ALA A 391 10.01 -1.28 -12.78
C ALA A 391 10.09 -0.57 -14.15
N ASP A 392 10.72 0.61 -14.19
CA ASP A 392 10.91 1.38 -15.42
C ASP A 392 11.80 0.65 -16.41
N TRP A 393 12.89 0.03 -15.97
CA TRP A 393 13.77 -0.76 -16.85
C TRP A 393 13.05 -1.95 -17.47
N PHE A 394 12.22 -2.65 -16.70
CA PHE A 394 11.37 -3.70 -17.25
C PHE A 394 10.40 -3.18 -18.31
N LEU A 395 9.68 -2.10 -17.99
CA LEU A 395 8.70 -1.52 -18.90
C LEU A 395 9.37 -0.93 -20.15
N MET A 396 10.56 -0.32 -20.00
CA MET A 396 11.38 0.14 -21.10
C MET A 396 11.78 -1.03 -22.03
N LYS A 397 12.16 -2.20 -21.47
CA LYS A 397 12.49 -3.38 -22.27
C LYS A 397 11.29 -3.90 -23.06
N VAL A 398 10.11 -3.88 -22.45
CA VAL A 398 8.85 -4.23 -23.13
C VAL A 398 8.58 -3.25 -24.28
N LYS A 399 8.69 -1.94 -24.01
CA LYS A 399 8.55 -0.86 -25.02
C LYS A 399 9.52 -1.04 -26.18
N GLU A 400 10.82 -1.15 -25.91
CA GLU A 400 11.87 -1.33 -26.91
C GLU A 400 11.62 -2.57 -27.79
N THR A 401 11.16 -3.68 -27.21
CA THR A 401 10.86 -4.89 -27.95
C THR A 401 9.72 -4.68 -28.94
N LEU A 402 8.70 -3.88 -28.57
CA LEU A 402 7.58 -3.54 -29.47
C LEU A 402 8.01 -2.57 -30.55
N GLU A 403 8.79 -1.53 -30.21
CA GLU A 403 9.22 -0.49 -31.14
C GLU A 403 10.25 -0.97 -32.16
N ASN A 404 11.10 -1.94 -31.77
CA ASN A 404 12.14 -2.53 -32.63
C ASN A 404 11.73 -3.90 -33.18
N TRP A 405 10.43 -4.17 -33.35
CA TRP A 405 9.97 -5.45 -33.87
C TRP A 405 10.42 -5.65 -35.33
N ALA A 406 11.15 -6.74 -35.58
CA ALA A 406 11.70 -7.09 -36.88
C ALA A 406 10.74 -7.95 -37.72
#